data_8334f18cb898ae65566facff5354c2e7
#
_entry.id   8334f18cb898ae65566facff5354c2e7
#
_cell.length_a   1.000
_cell.length_b   1.000
_cell.length_c   1.000
_cell.angle_alpha   90.00
_cell.angle_beta   90.00
_cell.angle_gamma   90.00
#
_symmetry.space_group_name_H-M   'P 1'
#
loop_
_entity.id
_entity.type
_entity.pdbx_description
1 polymer ?
#
loop_
_entity_poly.entity_id
_entity_poly.type
_entity_poly.pdbx_seq_one_letter_code
_entity_poly.pdbx_strand_id
1 'polypeptide(L)'
;MASASPNLTFKALSALLAYPGEDLVAAAPAIADVLALEGLVAEPARAGLAPLLEELAQDDLFALQETYVGLFDRTRRLSLHLFEHVHGESRDRGQAMVDLAALYEKGGLVLVANELPDYLPLFLEFLSTRPLPEAQALIADIAHILASLEERLIARSSAYAAVFAALRTLATDGAVAAPAPAPAVDEPVDDLAALDAAWEETAVTFGPGEGMGACSVDRFRTQLRAAQRDARHTAA
;
A
#
# COMPACT_ATOMS: atom_id res chain seq x y z
N MET A 1 31.46 -12.09 -4.77
CA MET A 1 30.03 -12.43 -4.81
C MET A 1 29.50 -11.88 -6.12
N ALA A 2 28.97 -12.73 -7.00
CA ALA A 2 28.38 -12.26 -8.24
C ALA A 2 27.15 -11.41 -7.88
N SER A 3 27.15 -10.14 -8.30
CA SER A 3 25.96 -9.28 -8.24
C SER A 3 24.91 -9.94 -9.11
N ALA A 4 23.80 -10.36 -8.52
CA ALA A 4 22.64 -10.81 -9.31
C ALA A 4 22.23 -9.68 -10.24
N SER A 5 21.96 -9.99 -11.50
CA SER A 5 21.40 -9.00 -12.40
C SER A 5 20.06 -8.51 -11.83
N PRO A 6 19.78 -7.22 -11.82
CA PRO A 6 18.51 -6.70 -11.29
C PRO A 6 17.35 -7.26 -12.11
N ASN A 7 16.26 -7.60 -11.43
CA ASN A 7 15.00 -8.01 -12.07
C ASN A 7 14.24 -6.73 -12.49
N LEU A 8 14.50 -6.26 -13.70
CA LEU A 8 13.97 -4.98 -14.20
C LEU A 8 12.44 -4.98 -14.30
N THR A 9 11.82 -6.14 -14.45
CA THR A 9 10.34 -6.28 -14.42
C THR A 9 9.74 -5.72 -13.13
N PHE A 10 10.31 -6.05 -11.96
CA PHE A 10 9.82 -5.48 -10.70
C PHE A 10 10.03 -3.97 -10.64
N LYS A 11 11.15 -3.47 -11.15
CA LYS A 11 11.40 -2.03 -11.22
C LYS A 11 10.46 -1.33 -12.20
N ALA A 12 10.15 -1.92 -13.34
CA ALA A 12 9.20 -1.41 -14.30
C ALA A 12 7.78 -1.32 -13.70
N LEU A 13 7.32 -2.38 -13.02
CA LEU A 13 6.02 -2.39 -12.35
C LEU A 13 5.97 -1.43 -11.15
N SER A 14 7.09 -1.25 -10.43
CA SER A 14 7.24 -0.21 -9.40
C SER A 14 7.01 1.18 -9.98
N ALA A 15 7.67 1.50 -11.10
CA ALA A 15 7.53 2.80 -11.76
C ALA A 15 6.09 3.07 -12.22
N LEU A 16 5.37 2.07 -12.74
CA LEU A 16 3.97 2.20 -13.13
C LEU A 16 3.02 2.49 -11.97
N LEU A 17 3.38 2.13 -10.74
CA LEU A 17 2.61 2.41 -9.52
C LEU A 17 3.10 3.66 -8.77
N ALA A 18 4.13 4.33 -9.22
CA ALA A 18 4.58 5.60 -8.66
C ALA A 18 3.69 6.77 -9.14
N TYR A 19 3.69 7.87 -8.39
CA TYR A 19 2.98 9.08 -8.80
C TYR A 19 3.47 9.56 -10.17
N PRO A 20 2.58 9.83 -11.14
CA PRO A 20 2.96 10.19 -12.50
C PRO A 20 3.74 11.50 -12.56
N GLY A 21 4.92 11.42 -13.15
CA GLY A 21 5.78 12.56 -13.47
C GLY A 21 6.27 12.49 -14.92
N GLU A 22 6.89 13.56 -15.39
CA GLU A 22 7.45 13.64 -16.75
C GLU A 22 8.43 12.50 -17.03
N ASP A 23 9.20 12.10 -16.03
CA ASP A 23 10.17 10.99 -16.14
C ASP A 23 9.48 9.65 -16.39
N LEU A 24 8.33 9.39 -15.75
CA LEU A 24 7.56 8.17 -15.98
C LEU A 24 6.95 8.16 -17.39
N VAL A 25 6.36 9.28 -17.80
CA VAL A 25 5.81 9.45 -19.17
C VAL A 25 6.90 9.19 -20.22
N ALA A 26 8.08 9.78 -20.05
CA ALA A 26 9.21 9.56 -20.95
C ALA A 26 9.73 8.11 -20.91
N ALA A 27 9.61 7.42 -19.79
CA ALA A 27 10.07 6.04 -19.61
C ALA A 27 9.07 4.98 -20.10
N ALA A 28 7.81 5.31 -20.38
CA ALA A 28 6.77 4.35 -20.74
C ALA A 28 7.17 3.40 -21.91
N PRO A 29 7.79 3.85 -23.02
CA PRO A 29 8.27 2.93 -24.04
C PRO A 29 9.35 1.95 -23.55
N ALA A 30 10.31 2.44 -22.74
CA ALA A 30 11.37 1.60 -22.16
C ALA A 30 10.81 0.57 -21.16
N ILE A 31 9.76 0.91 -20.43
CA ILE A 31 9.05 -0.02 -19.55
C ILE A 31 8.46 -1.17 -20.37
N ALA A 32 7.78 -0.86 -21.47
CA ALA A 32 7.22 -1.86 -22.38
C ALA A 32 8.31 -2.81 -22.92
N ASP A 33 9.44 -2.24 -23.36
CA ASP A 33 10.58 -3.02 -23.85
C ASP A 33 11.17 -3.93 -22.79
N VAL A 34 11.36 -3.47 -21.57
CA VAL A 34 11.87 -4.25 -20.45
C VAL A 34 10.94 -5.43 -20.14
N LEU A 35 9.64 -5.21 -20.05
CA LEU A 35 8.65 -6.26 -19.78
C LEU A 35 8.64 -7.33 -20.89
N ALA A 36 8.86 -6.91 -22.14
CA ALA A 36 8.93 -7.81 -23.28
C ALA A 36 10.25 -8.62 -23.29
N LEU A 37 11.39 -7.98 -22.98
CA LEU A 37 12.72 -8.57 -23.05
C LEU A 37 12.96 -9.58 -21.92
N GLU A 38 12.56 -9.26 -20.69
CA GLU A 38 12.72 -10.19 -19.57
C GLU A 38 11.74 -11.36 -19.61
N GLY A 39 10.52 -11.12 -20.15
CA GLY A 39 9.50 -12.14 -20.33
C GLY A 39 9.00 -12.80 -19.04
N LEU A 40 9.23 -12.17 -17.86
CA LEU A 40 8.78 -12.70 -16.58
C LEU A 40 7.26 -12.59 -16.43
N VAL A 41 6.65 -11.54 -16.99
CA VAL A 41 5.20 -11.40 -17.09
C VAL A 41 4.73 -12.08 -18.37
N ALA A 42 4.04 -13.20 -18.22
CA ALA A 42 3.51 -13.95 -19.35
C ALA A 42 2.27 -13.29 -19.98
N GLU A 43 2.00 -13.63 -21.23
CA GLU A 43 0.70 -13.33 -21.85
C GLU A 43 -0.42 -14.16 -21.18
N PRO A 44 -1.65 -13.60 -20.97
CA PRO A 44 -2.13 -12.31 -21.48
C PRO A 44 -1.88 -11.12 -20.52
N ALA A 45 -1.28 -11.32 -19.35
CA ALA A 45 -1.11 -10.25 -18.35
C ALA A 45 -0.26 -9.10 -18.90
N ARG A 46 0.79 -9.41 -19.68
CA ARG A 46 1.63 -8.38 -20.31
C ARG A 46 0.85 -7.55 -21.31
N ALA A 47 0.02 -8.17 -22.17
CA ALA A 47 -0.83 -7.45 -23.10
C ALA A 47 -1.86 -6.55 -22.40
N GLY A 48 -2.30 -6.96 -21.20
CA GLY A 48 -3.20 -6.18 -20.35
C GLY A 48 -2.63 -4.83 -19.90
N LEU A 49 -1.30 -4.65 -19.92
CA LEU A 49 -0.64 -3.39 -19.56
C LEU A 49 -0.68 -2.34 -20.68
N ALA A 50 -0.98 -2.74 -21.92
CA ALA A 50 -0.96 -1.82 -23.07
C ALA A 50 -1.87 -0.58 -22.86
N PRO A 51 -3.12 -0.69 -22.38
CA PRO A 51 -3.96 0.49 -22.15
C PRO A 51 -3.32 1.51 -21.19
N LEU A 52 -2.72 1.08 -20.08
CA LEU A 52 -2.06 1.98 -19.14
C LEU A 52 -0.84 2.66 -19.78
N LEU A 53 -0.05 1.92 -20.55
CA LEU A 53 1.11 2.47 -21.27
C LEU A 53 0.68 3.46 -22.36
N GLU A 54 -0.46 3.24 -23.00
CA GLU A 54 -1.05 4.16 -23.96
C GLU A 54 -1.57 5.43 -23.28
N GLU A 55 -2.26 5.32 -22.14
CA GLU A 55 -2.68 6.47 -21.33
C GLU A 55 -1.45 7.32 -20.92
N LEU A 56 -0.39 6.69 -20.41
CA LEU A 56 0.85 7.38 -20.04
C LEU A 56 1.51 8.09 -21.24
N ALA A 57 1.37 7.58 -22.45
CA ALA A 57 1.99 8.15 -23.65
C ALA A 57 1.16 9.26 -24.31
N GLN A 58 -0.16 9.28 -24.09
CA GLN A 58 -1.09 10.13 -24.86
C GLN A 58 -1.79 11.18 -24.00
N ASP A 59 -2.00 10.92 -22.72
CA ASP A 59 -2.76 11.80 -21.85
C ASP A 59 -1.91 12.95 -21.31
N ASP A 60 -2.59 14.03 -20.95
CA ASP A 60 -1.96 15.15 -20.27
C ASP A 60 -1.50 14.74 -18.87
N LEU A 61 -0.33 15.20 -18.46
CA LEU A 61 0.25 14.84 -17.16
C LEU A 61 -0.67 15.17 -15.97
N PHE A 62 -1.39 16.30 -16.02
CA PHE A 62 -2.33 16.66 -14.95
C PHE A 62 -3.52 15.71 -14.89
N ALA A 63 -4.02 15.23 -16.03
CA ALA A 63 -5.09 14.23 -16.07
C ALA A 63 -4.64 12.89 -15.48
N LEU A 64 -3.40 12.46 -15.80
CA LEU A 64 -2.78 11.27 -15.19
C LEU A 64 -2.64 11.40 -13.68
N GLN A 65 -2.18 12.56 -13.22
CA GLN A 65 -2.01 12.86 -11.77
C GLN A 65 -3.36 12.90 -11.04
N GLU A 66 -4.39 13.53 -11.63
CA GLU A 66 -5.74 13.56 -11.07
C GLU A 66 -6.31 12.15 -10.94
N THR A 67 -6.16 11.33 -11.98
CA THR A 67 -6.58 9.91 -11.97
C THR A 67 -5.86 9.14 -10.86
N TYR A 68 -4.54 9.30 -10.74
CA TYR A 68 -3.74 8.63 -9.72
C TYR A 68 -4.19 9.01 -8.30
N VAL A 69 -4.31 10.30 -8.00
CA VAL A 69 -4.78 10.82 -6.71
C VAL A 69 -6.20 10.33 -6.40
N GLY A 70 -7.08 10.38 -7.40
CA GLY A 70 -8.45 9.88 -7.29
C GLY A 70 -8.55 8.40 -6.94
N LEU A 71 -7.59 7.58 -7.39
CA LEU A 71 -7.54 6.15 -7.12
C LEU A 71 -6.87 5.84 -5.78
N PHE A 72 -5.65 6.33 -5.56
CA PHE A 72 -4.75 5.81 -4.53
C PHE A 72 -4.66 6.66 -3.27
N ASP A 73 -4.98 7.97 -3.34
CA ASP A 73 -4.84 8.88 -2.19
C ASP A 73 -6.17 9.17 -1.50
N ARG A 74 -7.29 9.08 -2.20
CA ARG A 74 -8.60 9.46 -1.62
C ARG A 74 -9.17 8.41 -0.69
N THR A 75 -8.88 7.13 -0.90
CA THR A 75 -9.49 6.06 -0.12
C THR A 75 -8.46 5.06 0.38
N ARG A 76 -8.58 4.65 1.64
CA ARG A 76 -7.74 3.57 2.19
C ARG A 76 -7.90 2.24 1.45
N ARG A 77 -9.01 2.04 0.75
CA ARG A 77 -9.33 0.79 0.03
C ARG A 77 -8.38 0.50 -1.13
N LEU A 78 -7.85 1.55 -1.77
CA LEU A 78 -6.90 1.47 -2.87
C LEU A 78 -5.51 1.99 -2.48
N SER A 79 -5.28 2.23 -1.18
CA SER A 79 -3.98 2.66 -0.69
C SER A 79 -2.87 1.71 -1.17
N LEU A 80 -1.76 2.27 -1.60
CA LEU A 80 -0.56 1.49 -1.95
C LEU A 80 0.30 1.15 -0.73
N HIS A 81 -0.15 1.46 0.49
CA HIS A 81 0.48 1.05 1.74
C HIS A 81 -0.04 -0.32 2.18
N LEU A 82 0.82 -1.34 2.07
CA LEU A 82 0.46 -2.75 2.28
C LEU A 82 -0.13 -3.01 3.67
N PHE A 83 0.40 -2.36 4.71
CA PHE A 83 -0.03 -2.62 6.08
C PHE A 83 -1.38 -1.98 6.44
N GLU A 84 -1.89 -1.08 5.62
CA GLU A 84 -3.27 -0.59 5.76
C GLU A 84 -4.29 -1.68 5.48
N HIS A 85 -3.95 -2.64 4.61
CA HIS A 85 -4.81 -3.77 4.27
C HIS A 85 -4.74 -4.94 5.27
N VAL A 86 -3.67 -5.02 6.07
CA VAL A 86 -3.43 -6.15 7.00
C VAL A 86 -3.68 -5.76 8.45
N HIS A 87 -3.11 -4.63 8.86
CA HIS A 87 -3.07 -4.24 10.28
C HIS A 87 -4.05 -3.11 10.63
N GLY A 88 -4.55 -2.36 9.65
CA GLY A 88 -5.37 -1.19 9.91
C GLY A 88 -4.69 -0.24 10.89
N GLU A 89 -5.35 0.08 12.01
CA GLU A 89 -4.82 0.94 13.09
C GLU A 89 -4.20 0.16 14.26
N SER A 90 -3.87 -1.12 14.07
CA SER A 90 -3.28 -1.97 15.11
C SER A 90 -1.90 -1.49 15.54
N ARG A 91 -1.55 -1.72 16.82
CA ARG A 91 -0.19 -1.50 17.36
C ARG A 91 0.88 -2.31 16.64
N ASP A 92 0.49 -3.45 16.08
CA ASP A 92 1.39 -4.36 15.37
C ASP A 92 1.94 -3.76 14.06
N ARG A 93 1.21 -2.78 13.48
CA ARG A 93 1.66 -2.03 12.30
C ARG A 93 3.03 -1.38 12.52
N GLY A 94 3.25 -0.78 13.70
CA GLY A 94 4.53 -0.13 13.99
C GLY A 94 5.70 -1.11 13.99
N GLN A 95 5.53 -2.29 14.59
CA GLN A 95 6.57 -3.31 14.59
C GLN A 95 6.82 -3.86 13.19
N ALA A 96 5.76 -4.12 12.43
CA ALA A 96 5.87 -4.59 11.04
C ALA A 96 6.63 -3.61 10.15
N MET A 97 6.45 -2.29 10.35
CA MET A 97 7.22 -1.25 9.65
C MET A 97 8.72 -1.33 9.98
N VAL A 98 9.07 -1.52 11.26
CA VAL A 98 10.46 -1.66 11.70
C VAL A 98 11.09 -2.91 11.10
N ASP A 99 10.36 -4.03 11.11
CA ASP A 99 10.86 -5.30 10.58
C ASP A 99 11.07 -5.22 9.06
N LEU A 100 10.18 -4.56 8.34
CA LEU A 100 10.33 -4.35 6.89
C LEU A 100 11.48 -3.41 6.55
N ALA A 101 11.67 -2.32 7.30
CA ALA A 101 12.83 -1.44 7.15
C ALA A 101 14.15 -2.18 7.41
N ALA A 102 14.20 -3.02 8.45
CA ALA A 102 15.36 -3.86 8.75
C ALA A 102 15.64 -4.90 7.62
N LEU A 103 14.59 -5.42 6.96
CA LEU A 103 14.75 -6.28 5.79
C LEU A 103 15.42 -5.54 4.64
N TYR A 104 15.04 -4.30 4.38
CA TYR A 104 15.65 -3.45 3.35
C TYR A 104 17.12 -3.16 3.65
N GLU A 105 17.44 -2.76 4.88
CA GLU A 105 18.82 -2.50 5.32
C GLU A 105 19.70 -3.76 5.18
N LYS A 106 19.21 -4.91 5.63
CA LYS A 106 19.89 -6.19 5.46
C LYS A 106 20.10 -6.54 3.98
N GLY A 107 19.19 -6.12 3.13
CA GLY A 107 19.28 -6.26 1.68
C GLY A 107 20.20 -5.23 1.01
N GLY A 108 20.78 -4.28 1.77
CA GLY A 108 21.69 -3.26 1.26
C GLY A 108 20.99 -2.01 0.73
N LEU A 109 19.69 -1.85 1.01
CA LEU A 109 18.90 -0.65 0.69
C LEU A 109 18.72 0.20 1.96
N VAL A 110 19.04 1.48 1.85
CA VAL A 110 18.82 2.46 2.93
C VAL A 110 17.68 3.38 2.51
N LEU A 111 16.64 3.46 3.35
CA LEU A 111 15.54 4.39 3.14
C LEU A 111 16.03 5.82 3.33
N VAL A 112 16.04 6.62 2.28
CA VAL A 112 16.52 8.01 2.31
C VAL A 112 15.36 9.01 2.26
N ALA A 113 14.19 8.57 1.78
CA ALA A 113 13.00 9.40 1.60
C ALA A 113 12.05 9.31 2.79
N ASN A 114 11.10 10.26 2.85
CA ASN A 114 10.01 10.25 3.83
C ASN A 114 8.92 9.19 3.52
N GLU A 115 9.22 8.24 2.64
CA GLU A 115 8.31 7.16 2.28
C GLU A 115 8.27 6.09 3.36
N LEU A 116 7.09 5.56 3.60
CA LEU A 116 6.92 4.46 4.54
C LEU A 116 7.44 3.15 3.91
N PRO A 117 8.04 2.26 4.71
CA PRO A 117 8.58 0.99 4.19
C PRO A 117 7.57 0.12 3.46
N ASP A 118 6.28 0.19 3.86
CA ASP A 118 5.19 -0.60 3.29
C ASP A 118 4.59 -0.02 2.01
N TYR A 119 5.16 1.05 1.46
CA TYR A 119 4.74 1.61 0.18
C TYR A 119 5.08 0.63 -0.95
N LEU A 120 4.06 0.15 -1.65
CA LEU A 120 4.19 -0.92 -2.64
C LEU A 120 5.24 -0.63 -3.73
N PRO A 121 5.32 0.57 -4.35
CA PRO A 121 6.39 0.86 -5.31
C PRO A 121 7.79 0.69 -4.72
N LEU A 122 8.02 1.14 -3.49
CA LEU A 122 9.30 0.98 -2.80
C LEU A 122 9.62 -0.51 -2.53
N PHE A 123 8.61 -1.28 -2.11
CA PHE A 123 8.75 -2.72 -1.93
C PHE A 123 9.14 -3.42 -3.24
N LEU A 124 8.52 -3.06 -4.36
CA LEU A 124 8.85 -3.59 -5.69
C LEU A 124 10.27 -3.19 -6.13
N GLU A 125 10.70 -1.97 -5.83
CA GLU A 125 12.08 -1.56 -6.08
C GLU A 125 13.07 -2.40 -5.29
N PHE A 126 12.79 -2.69 -4.02
CA PHE A 126 13.57 -3.65 -3.25
C PHE A 126 13.60 -5.03 -3.91
N LEU A 127 12.46 -5.56 -4.34
CA LEU A 127 12.38 -6.86 -5.01
C LEU A 127 13.23 -6.90 -6.29
N SER A 128 13.34 -5.79 -7.01
CA SER A 128 14.17 -5.71 -8.22
C SER A 128 15.64 -6.00 -7.95
N THR A 129 16.10 -5.80 -6.72
CA THR A 129 17.49 -6.03 -6.29
C THR A 129 17.74 -7.42 -5.73
N ARG A 130 16.70 -8.26 -5.58
CA ARG A 130 16.78 -9.60 -5.00
C ARG A 130 16.93 -10.68 -6.06
N PRO A 131 17.49 -11.85 -5.70
CA PRO A 131 17.40 -13.03 -6.54
C PRO A 131 15.93 -13.33 -6.87
N LEU A 132 15.64 -13.70 -8.12
CA LEU A 132 14.27 -13.93 -8.58
C LEU A 132 13.43 -14.87 -7.67
N PRO A 133 13.94 -15.99 -7.18
CA PRO A 133 13.14 -16.85 -6.29
C PRO A 133 12.79 -16.19 -4.96
N GLU A 134 13.68 -15.33 -4.42
CA GLU A 134 13.40 -14.56 -3.20
C GLU A 134 12.34 -13.49 -3.46
N ALA A 135 12.46 -12.76 -4.57
CA ALA A 135 11.46 -11.75 -4.97
C ALA A 135 10.08 -12.40 -5.19
N GLN A 136 10.03 -13.57 -5.82
CA GLN A 136 8.80 -14.32 -6.06
C GLN A 136 8.17 -14.81 -4.75
N ALA A 137 8.95 -15.26 -3.78
CA ALA A 137 8.43 -15.65 -2.48
C ALA A 137 7.82 -14.46 -1.74
N LEU A 138 8.51 -13.31 -1.72
CA LEU A 138 8.02 -12.09 -1.07
C LEU A 138 6.76 -11.52 -1.74
N ILE A 139 6.65 -11.60 -3.07
CA ILE A 139 5.42 -11.17 -3.76
C ILE A 139 4.26 -12.14 -3.48
N ALA A 140 4.55 -13.43 -3.29
CA ALA A 140 3.56 -14.43 -2.94
C ALA A 140 2.94 -14.17 -1.55
N ASP A 141 3.71 -13.68 -0.59
CA ASP A 141 3.24 -13.34 0.75
C ASP A 141 2.14 -12.26 0.71
N ILE A 142 2.21 -11.33 -0.24
CA ILE A 142 1.23 -10.25 -0.39
C ILE A 142 0.19 -10.50 -1.51
N ALA A 143 0.18 -11.69 -2.11
CA ALA A 143 -0.68 -11.99 -3.26
C ALA A 143 -2.16 -11.75 -2.99
N HIS A 144 -2.64 -11.96 -1.76
CA HIS A 144 -4.01 -11.71 -1.35
C HIS A 144 -4.36 -10.21 -1.34
N ILE A 145 -3.42 -9.33 -0.98
CA ILE A 145 -3.59 -7.87 -1.03
C ILE A 145 -3.67 -7.43 -2.50
N LEU A 146 -2.73 -7.93 -3.33
CA LEU A 146 -2.69 -7.62 -4.77
C LEU A 146 -4.00 -8.05 -5.47
N ALA A 147 -4.56 -9.22 -5.12
CA ALA A 147 -5.83 -9.69 -5.66
C ALA A 147 -6.99 -8.76 -5.28
N SER A 148 -7.04 -8.32 -4.03
CA SER A 148 -8.08 -7.41 -3.55
C SER A 148 -8.01 -6.03 -4.20
N LEU A 149 -6.81 -5.50 -4.43
CA LEU A 149 -6.60 -4.23 -5.12
C LEU A 149 -6.97 -4.34 -6.61
N GLU A 150 -6.56 -5.42 -7.28
CA GLU A 150 -6.93 -5.71 -8.67
C GLU A 150 -8.45 -5.72 -8.84
N GLU A 151 -9.18 -6.48 -8.00
CA GLU A 151 -10.64 -6.58 -8.07
C GLU A 151 -11.32 -5.21 -7.93
N ARG A 152 -10.86 -4.40 -6.99
CA ARG A 152 -11.40 -3.04 -6.77
C ARG A 152 -11.10 -2.09 -7.93
N LEU A 153 -9.93 -2.22 -8.57
CA LEU A 153 -9.57 -1.43 -9.76
C LEU A 153 -10.35 -1.87 -11.00
N ILE A 154 -10.60 -3.18 -11.16
CA ILE A 154 -11.48 -3.71 -12.22
C ILE A 154 -12.88 -3.13 -12.07
N ALA A 155 -13.45 -3.11 -10.84
CA ALA A 155 -14.75 -2.53 -10.57
C ALA A 155 -14.85 -1.04 -10.94
N ARG A 156 -13.72 -0.34 -10.99
CA ARG A 156 -13.60 1.06 -11.42
C ARG A 156 -13.19 1.23 -12.90
N SER A 157 -13.07 0.13 -13.63
CA SER A 157 -12.62 0.12 -15.03
C SER A 157 -11.26 0.82 -15.21
N SER A 158 -10.38 0.74 -14.21
CA SER A 158 -9.07 1.38 -14.24
C SER A 158 -8.02 0.51 -14.93
N ALA A 159 -7.23 1.09 -15.83
CA ALA A 159 -6.12 0.42 -16.50
C ALA A 159 -5.03 -0.03 -15.51
N TYR A 160 -4.93 0.58 -14.34
CA TYR A 160 -4.02 0.16 -13.26
C TYR A 160 -4.27 -1.27 -12.77
N ALA A 161 -5.47 -1.84 -12.94
CA ALA A 161 -5.77 -3.23 -12.59
C ALA A 161 -4.78 -4.22 -13.22
N ALA A 162 -4.32 -3.94 -14.44
CA ALA A 162 -3.38 -4.77 -15.17
C ALA A 162 -2.00 -4.87 -14.48
N VAL A 163 -1.56 -3.86 -13.75
CA VAL A 163 -0.30 -3.90 -13.00
C VAL A 163 -0.39 -4.94 -11.88
N PHE A 164 -1.51 -4.98 -11.17
CA PHE A 164 -1.74 -5.95 -10.11
C PHE A 164 -1.91 -7.38 -10.66
N ALA A 165 -2.60 -7.53 -11.79
CA ALA A 165 -2.67 -8.80 -12.52
C ALA A 165 -1.26 -9.30 -12.89
N ALA A 166 -0.42 -8.43 -13.44
CA ALA A 166 0.97 -8.76 -13.79
C ALA A 166 1.79 -9.17 -12.55
N LEU A 167 1.71 -8.42 -11.45
CA LEU A 167 2.39 -8.74 -10.19
C LEU A 167 1.99 -10.11 -9.65
N ARG A 168 0.71 -10.47 -9.72
CA ARG A 168 0.23 -11.78 -9.28
C ARG A 168 0.79 -12.94 -10.11
N THR A 169 1.06 -12.74 -11.41
CA THR A 169 1.69 -13.77 -12.23
C THR A 169 3.16 -14.04 -11.85
N LEU A 170 3.79 -13.10 -11.15
CA LEU A 170 5.17 -13.24 -10.67
C LEU A 170 5.26 -14.04 -9.37
N ALA A 171 4.18 -14.23 -8.63
CA ALA A 171 4.16 -15.09 -7.45
C ALA A 171 4.43 -16.56 -7.88
N THR A 172 5.22 -17.26 -7.10
CA THR A 172 5.45 -18.70 -7.37
C THR A 172 4.15 -19.49 -7.24
N ASP A 173 3.95 -20.45 -8.13
CA ASP A 173 2.79 -21.37 -8.19
C ASP A 173 2.65 -22.26 -6.93
N GLY A 174 2.58 -21.72 -5.78
CA GLY A 174 2.47 -22.43 -4.51
C GLY A 174 1.86 -21.62 -3.39
N ALA A 175 1.66 -20.34 -3.59
CA ALA A 175 0.93 -19.51 -2.63
C ALA A 175 -0.56 -19.90 -2.67
N VAL A 176 -0.93 -20.87 -1.85
CA VAL A 176 -2.31 -21.09 -1.47
C VAL A 176 -2.82 -19.73 -0.97
N ALA A 177 -3.84 -19.20 -1.65
CA ALA A 177 -4.48 -17.96 -1.23
C ALA A 177 -4.77 -18.04 0.27
N ALA A 178 -4.06 -17.24 1.07
CA ALA A 178 -4.47 -17.03 2.45
C ALA A 178 -5.94 -16.61 2.43
N PRO A 179 -6.78 -17.05 3.38
CA PRO A 179 -8.16 -16.66 3.41
C PRO A 179 -8.24 -15.15 3.31
N ALA A 180 -9.05 -14.66 2.39
CA ALA A 180 -9.26 -13.23 2.20
C ALA A 180 -9.54 -12.60 3.56
N PRO A 181 -8.90 -11.48 3.92
CA PRO A 181 -9.28 -10.75 5.11
C PRO A 181 -10.78 -10.50 5.04
N ALA A 182 -11.45 -10.62 6.20
CA ALA A 182 -12.89 -10.39 6.29
C ALA A 182 -13.25 -9.11 5.52
N PRO A 183 -14.37 -9.11 4.78
CA PRO A 183 -14.74 -7.96 3.97
C PRO A 183 -14.72 -6.73 4.86
N ALA A 184 -13.89 -5.75 4.49
CA ALA A 184 -13.93 -4.45 5.12
C ALA A 184 -15.39 -3.97 5.02
N VAL A 185 -15.95 -3.57 6.16
CA VAL A 185 -17.31 -3.04 6.26
C VAL A 185 -17.58 -2.15 5.07
N ASP A 186 -18.70 -2.39 4.39
CA ASP A 186 -19.12 -1.66 3.20
C ASP A 186 -19.20 -0.16 3.50
N GLU A 187 -18.10 0.54 3.31
CA GLU A 187 -18.16 1.99 3.18
C GLU A 187 -18.65 2.30 1.76
N PRO A 188 -19.65 3.16 1.61
CA PRO A 188 -20.21 3.48 0.30
C PRO A 188 -19.12 4.00 -0.64
N VAL A 189 -19.13 3.47 -1.85
CA VAL A 189 -18.26 3.87 -2.96
C VAL A 189 -18.50 5.36 -3.23
N ASP A 190 -17.44 6.19 -3.05
CA ASP A 190 -17.38 7.61 -3.48
C ASP A 190 -18.68 8.44 -3.32
N ASP A 191 -19.41 8.25 -2.23
CA ASP A 191 -20.51 9.14 -1.89
C ASP A 191 -19.94 10.36 -1.16
N LEU A 192 -19.72 11.43 -1.92
CA LEU A 192 -19.33 12.73 -1.36
C LEU A 192 -20.31 13.18 -0.26
N ALA A 193 -21.60 12.81 -0.38
CA ALA A 193 -22.59 13.08 0.63
C ALA A 193 -22.39 12.26 1.91
N ALA A 194 -21.90 11.01 1.81
CA ALA A 194 -21.54 10.21 2.98
C ALA A 194 -20.25 10.72 3.62
N LEU A 195 -19.32 11.23 2.83
CA LEU A 195 -18.10 11.88 3.33
C LEU A 195 -18.47 13.19 4.06
N ASP A 196 -19.30 14.04 3.47
CA ASP A 196 -19.80 15.27 4.09
C ASP A 196 -20.59 14.97 5.37
N ALA A 197 -21.40 13.91 5.38
CA ALA A 197 -22.14 13.50 6.58
C ALA A 197 -21.20 12.98 7.70
N ALA A 198 -20.09 12.32 7.34
CA ALA A 198 -19.08 11.88 8.31
C ALA A 198 -18.25 13.04 8.88
N TRP A 199 -18.16 14.16 8.13
CA TRP A 199 -17.50 15.39 8.55
C TRP A 199 -18.48 16.44 9.10
N GLU A 200 -19.79 16.15 9.10
CA GLU A 200 -20.76 17.01 9.75
C GLU A 200 -20.46 17.01 11.25
N GLU A 201 -19.68 18.01 11.67
CA GLU A 201 -19.31 18.20 13.06
C GLU A 201 -20.60 18.30 13.90
N THR A 202 -20.72 17.40 14.86
CA THR A 202 -21.74 17.53 15.91
C THR A 202 -21.56 18.92 16.52
N ALA A 203 -22.54 19.78 16.35
CA ALA A 203 -22.49 21.18 16.81
C ALA A 203 -22.00 21.22 18.26
N VAL A 204 -20.79 21.73 18.48
CA VAL A 204 -20.24 21.92 19.83
C VAL A 204 -20.94 23.09 20.44
N THR A 205 -21.95 22.83 21.26
CA THR A 205 -22.69 23.85 21.99
C THR A 205 -21.83 24.36 23.16
N PHE A 206 -21.20 25.50 23.02
CA PHE A 206 -20.58 26.20 24.13
C PHE A 206 -21.69 26.91 24.95
N GLY A 207 -22.20 26.22 25.96
CA GLY A 207 -23.18 26.77 26.89
C GLY A 207 -22.90 26.27 28.32
N PRO A 208 -23.20 27.07 29.36
CA PRO A 208 -23.06 26.63 30.77
C PRO A 208 -24.25 25.73 31.12
N GLY A 209 -24.09 24.43 30.99
CA GLY A 209 -25.18 23.49 31.28
C GLY A 209 -24.71 22.07 31.51
N GLU A 210 -24.75 21.71 32.78
CA GLU A 210 -24.90 20.39 33.37
C GLU A 210 -23.75 19.35 33.29
N GLY A 211 -23.17 19.10 34.46
CA GLY A 211 -22.73 17.78 34.93
C GLY A 211 -21.51 17.20 34.23
N MET A 212 -20.33 17.74 34.50
CA MET A 212 -19.05 17.14 34.12
C MET A 212 -18.89 15.75 34.72
N GLY A 213 -19.17 14.72 33.93
CA GLY A 213 -18.56 13.41 34.09
C GLY A 213 -17.07 13.51 33.83
N ALA A 214 -16.25 13.19 34.82
CA ALA A 214 -14.80 13.29 34.91
C ALA A 214 -14.05 13.26 33.58
N CYS A 215 -13.28 14.31 33.29
CA CYS A 215 -12.35 14.44 32.17
C CYS A 215 -11.47 13.21 32.01
N SER A 216 -11.24 12.81 30.78
CA SER A 216 -10.34 11.67 30.41
C SER A 216 -8.95 11.76 31.05
N VAL A 217 -8.46 12.96 31.34
CA VAL A 217 -7.20 13.24 32.05
C VAL A 217 -7.22 12.73 33.49
N ASP A 218 -8.33 12.81 34.20
CA ASP A 218 -8.44 12.33 35.58
C ASP A 218 -8.53 10.81 35.65
N ARG A 219 -9.13 10.16 34.66
CA ARG A 219 -9.07 8.68 34.53
C ARG A 219 -7.64 8.21 34.28
N PHE A 220 -6.91 8.90 33.42
CA PHE A 220 -5.51 8.56 33.12
C PHE A 220 -4.60 8.76 34.34
N ARG A 221 -4.78 9.84 35.10
CA ARG A 221 -4.08 10.08 36.38
C ARG A 221 -4.40 9.02 37.44
N THR A 222 -5.63 8.56 37.49
CA THR A 222 -6.06 7.53 38.44
C THR A 222 -5.47 6.17 38.09
N GLN A 223 -5.39 5.82 36.79
CA GLN A 223 -4.76 4.60 36.33
C GLN A 223 -3.25 4.58 36.57
N LEU A 224 -2.56 5.71 36.35
CA LEU A 224 -1.12 5.84 36.63
C LEU A 224 -0.82 5.69 38.14
N ARG A 225 -1.67 6.23 39.01
CA ARG A 225 -1.50 6.08 40.47
C ARG A 225 -1.77 4.66 40.94
N ALA A 226 -2.71 3.94 40.34
CA ALA A 226 -2.97 2.54 40.63
C ALA A 226 -1.78 1.66 40.21
N ALA A 227 -1.26 1.83 38.99
CA ALA A 227 -0.10 1.09 38.52
C ALA A 227 1.17 1.31 39.37
N GLN A 228 1.37 2.52 39.92
CA GLN A 228 2.49 2.80 40.81
C GLN A 228 2.35 2.19 42.21
N ARG A 229 1.12 1.92 42.68
CA ARG A 229 0.90 1.23 43.96
C ARG A 229 1.18 -0.28 43.86
N ASP A 230 0.76 -0.89 42.75
CA ASP A 230 0.98 -2.32 42.49
C ASP A 230 2.47 -2.64 42.33
N ALA A 231 3.24 -1.76 41.67
CA ALA A 231 4.68 -1.89 41.51
C ALA A 231 5.46 -1.80 42.88
N ARG A 232 4.91 -1.10 43.86
CA ARG A 232 5.51 -1.03 45.22
C ARG A 232 5.14 -2.19 46.14
N HIS A 233 4.05 -2.90 45.83
CA HIS A 233 3.63 -4.08 46.63
C HIS A 233 4.29 -5.37 46.14
N THR A 234 4.86 -5.39 44.94
CA THR A 234 5.57 -6.57 44.39
C THR A 234 7.09 -6.54 44.71
N ALA A 235 7.58 -5.50 45.37
CA ALA A 235 9.00 -5.31 45.72
C ALA A 235 9.29 -5.35 47.23
N ALA A 236 8.38 -5.95 48.04
CA ALA A 236 8.57 -6.15 49.49
C ALA A 236 8.53 -7.62 49.83
#